data_501340187cb4e6b15e490a4562804730
#
_entry.id   501340187cb4e6b15e490a4562804730
#
_cell.length_a   1.000
_cell.length_b   1.000
_cell.length_c   1.000
_cell.angle_alpha   90.00
_cell.angle_beta   90.00
_cell.angle_gamma   90.00
#
_symmetry.space_group_name_H-M   'P 1'
#
loop_
_entity.id
_entity.type
_entity.pdbx_description
1 polymer ?
#
loop_
_entity_poly.entity_id
_entity_poly.type
_entity_poly.pdbx_seq_one_letter_code
_entity_poly.pdbx_strand_id
1 'polypeptide(L)'
;MTELETASARSGMDRFLAATRQVSGVKVLASEVPQMDRERMRGLADELKQKLGSGVVILGTPQDGKVALVVMVTRDISQRLPAGKIVREIAALVGGSGGGRAELAEAGGKDPDKLADAIQQSYGVVESMLSG
;
A
#
# COMPACT_ATOMS: atom_id res chain seq x y z
N MET A 1 22.21 -4.39 22.35
CA MET A 1 21.39 -5.08 21.35
C MET A 1 20.01 -5.45 21.80
N THR A 2 19.76 -5.31 23.07
CA THR A 2 18.42 -5.41 23.61
C THR A 2 17.47 -4.46 22.91
N GLU A 3 18.00 -3.32 22.49
CA GLU A 3 17.21 -2.34 21.79
C GLU A 3 16.60 -2.88 20.52
N LEU A 4 17.33 -3.75 19.82
CA LEU A 4 16.83 -4.34 18.60
C LEU A 4 15.61 -5.22 18.86
N GLU A 5 15.63 -5.97 19.95
CA GLU A 5 14.51 -6.83 20.29
C GLU A 5 13.33 -6.03 20.81
N THR A 6 13.60 -5.05 21.65
CA THR A 6 12.58 -4.18 22.18
C THR A 6 11.90 -3.41 21.06
N ALA A 7 12.69 -2.98 20.09
CA ALA A 7 12.19 -2.21 18.97
C ALA A 7 11.56 -3.08 17.90
N SER A 8 11.64 -4.41 17.97
CA SER A 8 11.18 -5.23 16.87
C SER A 8 9.69 -5.08 16.59
N ALA A 9 8.86 -4.90 17.60
CA ALA A 9 7.44 -4.65 17.40
C ALA A 9 7.21 -3.27 16.80
N ARG A 10 8.02 -2.30 17.19
CA ARG A 10 7.98 -0.95 16.63
C ARG A 10 8.71 -0.89 15.31
N SER A 11 9.80 -1.65 15.18
CA SER A 11 10.60 -1.62 13.98
C SER A 11 9.83 -2.16 12.78
N GLY A 12 8.80 -2.99 13.00
CA GLY A 12 7.91 -3.39 11.94
C GLY A 12 7.20 -2.19 11.34
N MET A 13 6.65 -1.32 12.20
CA MET A 13 5.98 -0.10 11.78
C MET A 13 6.98 0.89 11.18
N ASP A 14 8.12 1.08 11.84
CA ASP A 14 9.16 2.00 11.36
C ASP A 14 9.71 1.56 10.01
N ARG A 15 9.83 0.25 9.80
CA ARG A 15 10.28 -0.28 8.53
C ARG A 15 9.34 0.09 7.39
N PHE A 16 8.04 -0.02 7.64
CA PHE A 16 7.06 0.38 6.64
C PHE A 16 7.13 1.88 6.40
N LEU A 17 7.22 2.67 7.46
CA LEU A 17 7.31 4.11 7.33
C LEU A 17 8.58 4.53 6.58
N ALA A 18 9.66 3.78 6.73
CA ALA A 18 10.90 4.06 6.02
C ALA A 18 10.76 3.87 4.50
N ALA A 19 9.75 3.11 4.06
CA ALA A 19 9.48 2.93 2.64
C ALA A 19 8.72 4.12 2.04
N THR A 20 8.34 5.09 2.85
CA THR A 20 7.61 6.27 2.37
C THR A 20 8.49 7.11 1.47
N ARG A 21 7.94 7.49 0.33
CA ARG A 21 8.61 8.39 -0.61
C ARG A 21 7.69 9.56 -0.91
N GLN A 22 8.29 10.70 -1.22
CA GLN A 22 7.50 11.83 -1.69
C GLN A 22 7.42 11.76 -3.21
N VAL A 23 6.21 11.77 -3.72
CA VAL A 23 5.94 11.72 -5.15
C VAL A 23 5.13 12.97 -5.48
N SER A 24 5.76 13.93 -6.15
CA SER A 24 5.13 15.20 -6.52
C SER A 24 4.45 15.88 -5.32
N GLY A 25 5.14 15.86 -4.17
CA GLY A 25 4.64 16.48 -2.95
C GLY A 25 3.70 15.64 -2.11
N VAL A 26 3.38 14.43 -2.55
CA VAL A 26 2.50 13.51 -1.83
C VAL A 26 3.33 12.36 -1.23
N LYS A 27 3.08 12.06 0.02
CA LYS A 27 3.73 10.91 0.65
C LYS A 27 3.07 9.62 0.17
N VAL A 28 3.87 8.69 -0.31
CA VAL A 28 3.41 7.38 -0.77
C VAL A 28 4.19 6.31 -0.05
N LEU A 29 3.49 5.43 0.64
CA LEU A 29 4.09 4.29 1.31
C LEU A 29 3.57 3.02 0.65
N ALA A 30 4.46 2.29 -0.03
CA ALA A 30 4.11 1.02 -0.65
C ALA A 30 5.03 -0.06 -0.11
N SER A 31 4.45 -1.15 0.37
CA SER A 31 5.24 -2.22 0.97
C SER A 31 4.53 -3.57 0.87
N GLU A 32 5.34 -4.62 0.76
CA GLU A 32 4.85 -5.96 1.00
C GLU A 32 4.76 -6.17 2.49
N VAL A 33 3.76 -6.92 2.93
CA VAL A 33 3.60 -7.25 4.34
C VAL A 33 3.53 -8.77 4.48
N PRO A 34 3.82 -9.31 5.68
CA PRO A 34 3.67 -10.73 5.92
C PRO A 34 2.23 -11.18 5.69
N GLN A 35 2.05 -12.45 5.42
CA GLN A 35 0.71 -13.01 5.19
C GLN A 35 -0.19 -12.70 6.37
N MET A 36 -1.32 -12.09 6.08
CA MET A 36 -2.33 -11.75 7.07
C MET A 36 -3.67 -11.58 6.37
N ASP A 37 -4.76 -11.66 7.12
CA ASP A 37 -6.07 -11.48 6.52
C ASP A 37 -6.31 -10.01 6.15
N ARG A 38 -7.33 -9.77 5.34
CA ARG A 38 -7.62 -8.43 4.85
C ARG A 38 -7.98 -7.46 5.96
N GLU A 39 -8.65 -7.95 6.97
CA GLU A 39 -9.04 -7.10 8.10
C GLU A 39 -7.81 -6.57 8.80
N ARG A 40 -6.80 -7.41 9.01
CA ARG A 40 -5.53 -6.99 9.60
C ARG A 40 -4.78 -6.04 8.69
N MET A 41 -4.78 -6.32 7.39
CA MET A 41 -4.15 -5.42 6.43
C MET A 41 -4.77 -4.04 6.46
N ARG A 42 -6.10 -3.99 6.52
CA ARG A 42 -6.81 -2.71 6.61
C ARG A 42 -6.45 -1.96 7.87
N GLY A 43 -6.38 -2.68 9.00
CA GLY A 43 -5.98 -2.09 10.26
C GLY A 43 -4.58 -1.53 10.22
N LEU A 44 -3.65 -2.28 9.64
CA LEU A 44 -2.27 -1.82 9.48
C LEU A 44 -2.20 -0.61 8.56
N ALA A 45 -2.91 -0.66 7.44
CA ALA A 45 -2.93 0.45 6.51
C ALA A 45 -3.50 1.71 7.15
N ASP A 46 -4.53 1.56 7.97
CA ASP A 46 -5.14 2.68 8.68
C ASP A 46 -4.15 3.31 9.66
N GLU A 47 -3.43 2.48 10.42
CA GLU A 47 -2.40 2.98 11.34
C GLU A 47 -1.31 3.72 10.61
N LEU A 48 -0.85 3.16 9.50
CA LEU A 48 0.19 3.81 8.70
C LEU A 48 -0.32 5.13 8.12
N LYS A 49 -1.55 5.14 7.66
CA LYS A 49 -2.18 6.35 7.14
C LYS A 49 -2.20 7.45 8.19
N GLN A 50 -2.58 7.09 9.42
CA GLN A 50 -2.62 8.04 10.51
C GLN A 50 -1.23 8.60 10.83
N LYS A 51 -0.22 7.75 10.79
CA LYS A 51 1.15 8.17 11.05
C LYS A 51 1.70 9.08 9.95
N LEU A 52 1.26 8.88 8.72
CA LEU A 52 1.65 9.76 7.62
C LEU A 52 0.98 11.13 7.72
N GLY A 53 -0.21 11.17 8.27
CA GLY A 53 -1.01 12.40 8.32
C GLY A 53 -1.70 12.72 7.00
N SER A 54 -0.96 12.72 5.92
CA SER A 54 -1.48 12.92 4.57
C SER A 54 -0.67 12.08 3.60
N GLY A 55 -1.33 11.26 2.80
CA GLY A 55 -0.63 10.44 1.84
C GLY A 55 -1.40 9.21 1.41
N VAL A 56 -0.68 8.31 0.76
CA VAL A 56 -1.21 7.06 0.21
C VAL A 56 -0.49 5.89 0.87
N VAL A 57 -1.25 4.87 1.27
CA VAL A 57 -0.68 3.64 1.80
C VAL A 57 -1.10 2.50 0.88
N ILE A 58 -0.14 1.74 0.40
CA ILE A 58 -0.35 0.61 -0.49
C ILE A 58 0.30 -0.61 0.14
N LEU A 59 -0.49 -1.60 0.50
CA LEU A 59 0.01 -2.82 1.10
C LEU A 59 -0.38 -4.02 0.25
N GLY A 60 0.55 -4.97 0.13
CA GLY A 60 0.28 -6.21 -0.58
C GLY A 60 0.89 -7.39 0.14
N THR A 61 0.22 -8.52 0.08
CA THR A 61 0.71 -9.75 0.70
C THR A 61 0.42 -10.95 -0.20
N PRO A 62 1.35 -11.90 -0.29
CA PRO A 62 1.05 -13.17 -0.95
C PRO A 62 0.15 -14.00 -0.01
N GLN A 63 -0.85 -14.66 -0.57
CA GLN A 63 -1.80 -15.42 0.22
C GLN A 63 -2.28 -16.63 -0.58
N ASP A 64 -1.82 -17.81 -0.18
CA ASP A 64 -2.23 -19.06 -0.81
C ASP A 64 -2.09 -19.08 -2.33
N GLY A 65 -0.93 -18.64 -2.82
CA GLY A 65 -0.65 -18.59 -4.26
C GLY A 65 -1.33 -17.45 -4.99
N LYS A 66 -1.90 -16.52 -4.24
CA LYS A 66 -2.57 -15.33 -4.77
C LYS A 66 -2.01 -14.11 -4.08
N VAL A 67 -2.53 -12.95 -4.44
CA VAL A 67 -2.10 -11.66 -3.87
C VAL A 67 -3.32 -10.95 -3.32
N ALA A 68 -3.18 -10.36 -2.14
CA ALA A 68 -4.19 -9.46 -1.59
C ALA A 68 -3.58 -8.06 -1.53
N LEU A 69 -4.33 -7.06 -1.96
CA LEU A 69 -3.89 -5.67 -1.99
C LEU A 69 -4.87 -4.78 -1.24
N VAL A 70 -4.34 -3.83 -0.51
CA VAL A 70 -5.13 -2.81 0.18
C VAL A 70 -4.49 -1.46 -0.11
N VAL A 71 -5.30 -0.49 -0.51
CA VAL A 71 -4.85 0.89 -0.74
C VAL A 71 -5.71 1.82 0.10
N MET A 72 -5.08 2.67 0.87
CA MET A 72 -5.76 3.73 1.60
C MET A 72 -5.20 5.08 1.21
N VAL A 73 -6.08 6.06 1.08
CA VAL A 73 -5.72 7.42 0.70
C VAL A 73 -6.36 8.36 1.69
N THR A 74 -5.61 9.35 2.17
CA THR A 74 -6.18 10.33 3.08
C THR A 74 -7.18 11.22 2.33
N ARG A 75 -8.18 11.69 3.06
CA ARG A 75 -9.31 12.41 2.45
C ARG A 75 -8.86 13.63 1.65
N ASP A 76 -7.85 14.33 2.12
CA ASP A 76 -7.39 15.57 1.50
C ASP A 76 -6.89 15.39 0.07
N ILE A 77 -6.42 14.19 -0.27
CA ILE A 77 -5.91 13.91 -1.62
C ILE A 77 -6.71 12.85 -2.36
N SER A 78 -7.79 12.35 -1.76
CA SER A 78 -8.56 11.26 -2.33
C SER A 78 -9.26 11.62 -3.65
N GLN A 79 -9.52 12.87 -3.90
CA GLN A 79 -10.09 13.30 -5.17
C GLN A 79 -9.07 13.23 -6.31
N ARG A 80 -7.82 13.54 -6.00
CA ARG A 80 -6.74 13.49 -6.99
C ARG A 80 -6.21 12.07 -7.18
N LEU A 81 -6.22 11.29 -6.09
CA LEU A 81 -5.66 9.94 -6.06
C LEU A 81 -6.68 8.97 -5.46
N PRO A 82 -7.78 8.67 -6.17
CA PRO A 82 -8.75 7.73 -5.63
C PRO A 82 -8.13 6.34 -5.43
N ALA A 83 -8.30 5.78 -4.25
CA ALA A 83 -7.73 4.47 -3.92
C ALA A 83 -8.20 3.39 -4.90
N GLY A 84 -9.45 3.46 -5.32
CA GLY A 84 -9.99 2.51 -6.29
C GLY A 84 -9.26 2.52 -7.63
N LYS A 85 -8.82 3.68 -8.08
CA LYS A 85 -8.03 3.78 -9.31
C LYS A 85 -6.62 3.25 -9.12
N ILE A 86 -6.01 3.60 -7.99
CA ILE A 86 -4.66 3.14 -7.69
C ILE A 86 -4.62 1.63 -7.62
N VAL A 87 -5.56 1.04 -6.88
CA VAL A 87 -5.57 -0.42 -6.69
C VAL A 87 -5.81 -1.16 -8.00
N ARG A 88 -6.61 -0.60 -8.90
CA ARG A 88 -6.83 -1.22 -10.21
C ARG A 88 -5.56 -1.31 -11.03
N GLU A 89 -4.79 -0.23 -11.03
CA GLU A 89 -3.52 -0.20 -11.76
C GLU A 89 -2.54 -1.22 -11.21
N ILE A 90 -2.46 -1.29 -9.88
CA ILE A 90 -1.53 -2.21 -9.23
C ILE A 90 -2.01 -3.65 -9.40
N ALA A 91 -3.30 -3.89 -9.29
CA ALA A 91 -3.86 -5.23 -9.45
C ALA A 91 -3.58 -5.80 -10.82
N ALA A 92 -3.63 -4.95 -11.85
CA ALA A 92 -3.31 -5.38 -13.22
C ALA A 92 -1.88 -5.91 -13.32
N LEU A 93 -0.97 -5.39 -12.52
CA LEU A 93 0.43 -5.82 -12.53
C LEU A 93 0.61 -7.22 -11.92
N VAL A 94 -0.33 -7.65 -11.09
CA VAL A 94 -0.27 -8.98 -10.48
C VAL A 94 -1.36 -9.91 -11.02
N GLY A 95 -1.85 -9.59 -12.19
CA GLY A 95 -2.84 -10.46 -12.88
C GLY A 95 -4.18 -10.51 -12.21
N GLY A 96 -4.61 -9.41 -11.61
CA GLY A 96 -5.85 -9.39 -10.88
C GLY A 96 -6.70 -8.17 -11.15
N SER A 97 -7.66 -7.95 -10.27
CA SER A 97 -8.58 -6.83 -10.39
C SER A 97 -9.11 -6.47 -9.01
N GLY A 98 -9.68 -5.30 -8.93
CA GLY A 98 -10.27 -4.82 -7.71
C GLY A 98 -10.81 -3.42 -7.88
N GLY A 99 -11.11 -2.79 -6.78
CA GLY A 99 -11.62 -1.44 -6.77
C GLY A 99 -12.13 -1.09 -5.39
N GLY A 100 -12.77 0.04 -5.29
CA GLY A 100 -13.31 0.50 -4.02
C GLY A 100 -13.62 1.97 -4.05
N ARG A 101 -13.54 2.57 -2.89
CA ARG A 101 -13.84 3.98 -2.71
C ARG A 101 -12.62 4.84 -2.95
N ALA A 102 -12.81 6.14 -2.83
CA ALA A 102 -11.71 7.09 -2.99
C ALA A 102 -10.70 6.99 -1.84
N GLU A 103 -11.14 6.62 -0.65
CA GLU A 103 -10.27 6.55 0.52
C GLU A 103 -9.79 5.14 0.86
N LEU A 104 -10.49 4.10 0.41
CA LEU A 104 -10.15 2.72 0.70
C LEU A 104 -10.54 1.82 -0.45
N ALA A 105 -9.61 1.01 -0.93
CA ALA A 105 -9.88 0.04 -1.97
C ALA A 105 -9.09 -1.24 -1.72
N GLU A 106 -9.59 -2.34 -2.24
CA GLU A 106 -8.98 -3.65 -2.10
C GLU A 106 -9.00 -4.37 -3.43
N ALA A 107 -8.04 -5.26 -3.60
CA ALA A 107 -7.95 -6.04 -4.84
C ALA A 107 -7.30 -7.38 -4.55
N GLY A 108 -7.38 -8.26 -5.51
CA GLY A 108 -6.67 -9.53 -5.49
C GLY A 108 -5.96 -9.75 -6.80
N GLY A 109 -4.96 -10.61 -6.80
CA GLY A 109 -4.22 -10.96 -8.00
C GLY A 109 -3.85 -12.42 -7.98
N LYS A 110 -3.33 -12.90 -9.12
CA LYS A 110 -2.97 -14.30 -9.30
C LYS A 110 -1.47 -14.54 -9.26
N ASP A 111 -0.68 -13.49 -9.39
CA ASP A 111 0.76 -13.60 -9.57
C ASP A 111 1.56 -13.07 -8.39
N PRO A 112 1.70 -13.87 -7.30
CA PRO A 112 2.48 -13.40 -6.15
C PRO A 112 3.95 -13.14 -6.50
N ASP A 113 4.47 -13.78 -7.54
CA ASP A 113 5.83 -13.55 -8.01
C ASP A 113 6.05 -12.12 -8.48
N LYS A 114 4.99 -11.45 -8.90
CA LYS A 114 5.07 -10.09 -9.42
C LYS A 114 4.75 -9.04 -8.37
N LEU A 115 4.44 -9.47 -7.15
CA LEU A 115 4.03 -8.55 -6.10
C LEU A 115 5.12 -7.53 -5.77
N ALA A 116 6.36 -7.97 -5.58
CA ALA A 116 7.46 -7.06 -5.26
C ALA A 116 7.61 -5.98 -6.31
N ASP A 117 7.52 -6.38 -7.59
CA ASP A 117 7.60 -5.47 -8.71
C ASP A 117 6.44 -4.49 -8.71
N ALA A 118 5.24 -4.99 -8.47
CA ALA A 118 4.04 -4.16 -8.43
C ALA A 118 4.13 -3.11 -7.32
N ILE A 119 4.65 -3.50 -6.16
CA ILE A 119 4.86 -2.57 -5.05
C ILE A 119 5.83 -1.47 -5.46
N GLN A 120 6.93 -1.81 -6.12
CA GLN A 120 7.89 -0.82 -6.58
C GLN A 120 7.27 0.11 -7.63
N GLN A 121 6.47 -0.43 -8.52
CA GLN A 121 5.82 0.36 -9.57
C GLN A 121 4.70 1.23 -9.04
N SER A 122 4.20 0.95 -7.83
CA SER A 122 3.15 1.76 -7.22
C SER A 122 3.51 3.24 -7.13
N TYR A 123 4.76 3.53 -6.87
CA TYR A 123 5.22 4.92 -6.80
C TYR A 123 5.06 5.61 -8.15
N GLY A 124 5.41 4.91 -9.22
CA GLY A 124 5.23 5.43 -10.58
C GLY A 124 3.76 5.58 -10.96
N VAL A 125 2.91 4.67 -10.51
CA VAL A 125 1.47 4.75 -10.75
C VAL A 125 0.92 6.04 -10.14
N VAL A 126 1.27 6.31 -8.89
CA VAL A 126 0.82 7.53 -8.20
C VAL A 126 1.37 8.77 -8.90
N GLU A 127 2.64 8.74 -9.27
CA GLU A 127 3.26 9.87 -9.98
C GLU A 127 2.54 10.15 -11.29
N SER A 128 2.23 9.11 -12.04
CA SER A 128 1.52 9.24 -13.31
C SER A 128 0.14 9.87 -13.11
N MET A 129 -0.55 9.48 -12.07
CA MET A 129 -1.87 10.02 -11.76
C MET A 129 -1.80 11.50 -11.37
N LEU A 130 -0.73 11.88 -10.66
CA LEU A 130 -0.54 13.27 -10.26
C LEU A 130 -0.11 14.16 -11.42
N SER A 131 0.60 13.60 -12.38
CA SER A 131 1.06 14.33 -13.56
C SER A 131 -0.03 14.53 -14.59
N GLY A 132 -0.98 13.62 -14.61
CA GLY A 132 -2.09 13.67 -15.53
C GLY A 132 -3.21 14.54 -15.01
#